data_87ea469c78426a653aa9541ce1331c24
#
_entry.id   87ea469c78426a653aa9541ce1331c24
#
_cell.length_a   1.000
_cell.length_b   1.000
_cell.length_c   1.000
_cell.angle_alpha   90.00
_cell.angle_beta   90.00
_cell.angle_gamma   90.00
#
_symmetry.space_group_name_H-M   'P 1'
#
loop_
_entity.id
_entity.type
_entity.pdbx_description
1 polymer ?
#
loop_
_entity_poly.entity_id
_entity_poly.type
_entity_poly.pdbx_seq_one_letter_code
_entity_poly.pdbx_strand_id
1 'polypeptide(L)'
;MHAWGTLLLLWVTVEATEGCPSPCTCRALETMGLLVDCRGRGLVALPELPPNTRHLLLANNSLRSVPPGAFDHLPQLQMLNVTQNPWHCGCGLTYLRLWLEDRAPETLLQVQCASRDVPKPWPLLGQLTGYELGGCGWRVRTLWASPGLHWDWALVAVATLGLALLVGLLCLSVEPLP
;
A
#
# COMPACT_ATOMS: atom_id res chain seq x y z
N MET A 1 -30.14 -20.54 -63.59
CA MET A 1 -29.37 -19.38 -63.10
C MET A 1 -29.59 -19.36 -61.57
N HIS A 2 -28.64 -19.91 -60.83
CA HIS A 2 -28.74 -20.04 -59.35
C HIS A 2 -27.91 -18.93 -58.73
N ALA A 3 -28.58 -17.97 -58.07
CA ALA A 3 -27.92 -16.93 -57.28
C ALA A 3 -27.59 -17.51 -55.90
N TRP A 4 -26.31 -17.73 -55.63
CA TRP A 4 -25.79 -18.11 -54.35
C TRP A 4 -25.57 -16.81 -53.55
N GLY A 5 -26.54 -16.53 -52.64
CA GLY A 5 -26.35 -15.47 -51.65
C GLY A 5 -25.35 -15.92 -50.58
N THR A 6 -24.14 -15.40 -50.63
CA THR A 6 -23.16 -15.55 -49.55
C THR A 6 -23.60 -14.72 -48.35
N LEU A 7 -24.20 -15.36 -47.36
CA LEU A 7 -24.39 -14.80 -46.02
C LEU A 7 -23.02 -14.69 -45.34
N LEU A 8 -22.44 -13.48 -45.38
CA LEU A 8 -21.32 -13.12 -44.54
C LEU A 8 -21.86 -13.00 -43.10
N LEU A 9 -21.74 -14.09 -42.34
CA LEU A 9 -21.88 -14.08 -40.91
C LEU A 9 -20.70 -13.28 -40.35
N LEU A 10 -20.94 -12.01 -40.04
CA LEU A 10 -20.05 -11.21 -39.24
C LEU A 10 -20.02 -11.84 -37.83
N TRP A 11 -19.02 -12.67 -37.61
CA TRP A 11 -18.64 -13.09 -36.24
C TRP A 11 -18.17 -11.85 -35.52
N VAL A 12 -19.05 -11.17 -34.82
CA VAL A 12 -18.67 -10.25 -33.78
C VAL A 12 -18.11 -11.14 -32.66
N THR A 13 -16.82 -11.33 -32.65
CA THR A 13 -16.14 -11.90 -31.51
C THR A 13 -16.28 -10.89 -30.37
N VAL A 14 -17.33 -11.07 -29.56
CA VAL A 14 -17.32 -10.52 -28.21
C VAL A 14 -16.23 -11.28 -27.49
N GLU A 15 -15.02 -10.76 -27.54
CA GLU A 15 -13.98 -11.15 -26.60
C GLU A 15 -14.50 -10.78 -25.22
N ALA A 16 -15.23 -11.72 -24.61
CA ALA A 16 -15.45 -11.72 -23.19
C ALA A 16 -14.04 -11.76 -22.57
N THR A 17 -13.60 -10.62 -22.05
CA THR A 17 -12.34 -10.57 -21.30
C THR A 17 -12.55 -11.44 -20.07
N GLU A 18 -12.14 -12.72 -20.19
CA GLU A 18 -12.21 -13.65 -19.08
C GLU A 18 -11.47 -13.02 -17.90
N GLY A 19 -12.20 -12.85 -16.78
CA GLY A 19 -11.66 -12.27 -15.56
C GLY A 19 -11.99 -10.79 -15.31
N CYS A 20 -12.83 -10.13 -16.13
CA CYS A 20 -13.26 -8.77 -15.82
C CYS A 20 -14.23 -8.77 -14.61
N PRO A 21 -13.91 -8.06 -13.52
CA PRO A 21 -14.74 -8.07 -12.33
C PRO A 21 -16.06 -7.34 -12.54
N SER A 22 -17.17 -7.96 -12.20
CA SER A 22 -18.47 -7.27 -12.16
C SER A 22 -18.48 -6.28 -10.96
N PRO A 23 -19.00 -5.06 -11.10
CA PRO A 23 -19.70 -4.45 -12.24
C PRO A 23 -18.81 -3.59 -13.17
N CYS A 24 -17.51 -3.82 -13.20
CA CYS A 24 -16.55 -3.05 -13.99
C CYS A 24 -16.60 -3.41 -15.48
N THR A 25 -15.94 -2.61 -16.31
CA THR A 25 -15.71 -2.88 -17.72
C THR A 25 -14.20 -2.93 -17.98
N CYS A 26 -13.78 -3.87 -18.82
CA CYS A 26 -12.36 -4.07 -19.11
C CYS A 26 -12.08 -3.83 -20.60
N ARG A 27 -10.92 -3.25 -20.88
CA ARG A 27 -10.43 -3.04 -22.25
C ARG A 27 -8.95 -3.42 -22.31
N ALA A 28 -8.57 -4.17 -23.32
CA ALA A 28 -7.17 -4.40 -23.61
C ALA A 28 -6.49 -3.09 -24.01
N LEU A 29 -5.27 -2.88 -23.52
CA LEU A 29 -4.42 -1.76 -23.91
C LEU A 29 -3.47 -2.21 -25.03
N GLU A 30 -3.16 -1.30 -25.98
CA GLU A 30 -2.24 -1.58 -27.09
C GLU A 30 -0.83 -1.99 -26.60
N THR A 31 -0.43 -1.56 -25.41
CA THR A 31 0.88 -1.80 -24.80
C THR A 31 0.93 -3.03 -23.88
N MET A 32 0.14 -4.05 -24.13
CA MET A 32 -0.02 -5.21 -23.24
C MET A 32 -0.46 -4.84 -21.82
N GLY A 33 -1.63 -5.27 -21.44
CA GLY A 33 -2.24 -5.00 -20.13
C GLY A 33 -3.69 -4.65 -20.25
N LEU A 34 -4.34 -4.50 -19.10
CA LEU A 34 -5.77 -4.30 -19.01
C LEU A 34 -6.08 -2.93 -18.37
N LEU A 35 -6.99 -2.20 -18.98
CA LEU A 35 -7.68 -1.09 -18.35
C LEU A 35 -8.96 -1.64 -17.72
N VAL A 36 -9.08 -1.50 -16.40
CA VAL A 36 -10.28 -1.87 -15.63
C VAL A 36 -10.98 -0.59 -15.20
N ASP A 37 -12.14 -0.35 -15.76
CA ASP A 37 -12.96 0.83 -15.48
C ASP A 37 -14.14 0.47 -14.59
N CYS A 38 -14.04 0.88 -13.34
CA CYS A 38 -15.04 0.68 -12.29
C CYS A 38 -15.67 2.01 -11.83
N ARG A 39 -15.51 3.10 -12.56
CA ARG A 39 -16.00 4.41 -12.15
C ARG A 39 -17.53 4.44 -12.03
N GLY A 40 -18.02 5.07 -10.95
CA GLY A 40 -19.45 5.29 -10.73
C GLY A 40 -20.27 4.01 -10.58
N ARG A 41 -19.67 2.92 -10.10
CA ARG A 41 -20.34 1.62 -9.94
C ARG A 41 -20.91 1.39 -8.53
N GLY A 42 -20.76 2.37 -7.63
CA GLY A 42 -21.25 2.26 -6.26
C GLY A 42 -20.46 1.27 -5.41
N LEU A 43 -19.21 0.97 -5.77
CA LEU A 43 -18.38 0.02 -5.07
C LEU A 43 -18.13 0.47 -3.63
N VAL A 44 -18.35 -0.42 -2.68
CA VAL A 44 -18.05 -0.23 -1.25
C VAL A 44 -16.74 -0.92 -0.83
N ALA A 45 -16.28 -1.87 -1.64
CA ALA A 45 -15.01 -2.60 -1.48
C ALA A 45 -14.37 -2.82 -2.85
N LEU A 46 -13.07 -3.10 -2.86
CA LEU A 46 -12.36 -3.45 -4.09
C LEU A 46 -12.85 -4.79 -4.62
N PRO A 47 -13.13 -4.91 -5.93
CA PRO A 47 -13.37 -6.21 -6.54
C PRO A 47 -12.05 -6.98 -6.69
N GLU A 48 -12.14 -8.27 -6.97
CA GLU A 48 -10.99 -9.08 -7.33
C GLU A 48 -10.48 -8.64 -8.71
N LEU A 49 -9.22 -8.16 -8.76
CA LEU A 49 -8.66 -7.54 -9.95
C LEU A 49 -7.78 -8.52 -10.72
N PRO A 50 -7.86 -8.54 -12.06
CA PRO A 50 -6.99 -9.36 -12.89
C PRO A 50 -5.51 -8.96 -12.71
N PRO A 51 -4.57 -9.92 -12.66
CA PRO A 51 -3.15 -9.64 -12.40
C PRO A 51 -2.46 -8.83 -13.51
N ASN A 52 -3.02 -8.81 -14.71
CA ASN A 52 -2.56 -8.01 -15.85
C ASN A 52 -3.16 -6.60 -15.89
N THR A 53 -3.82 -6.15 -14.80
CA THR A 53 -4.36 -4.79 -14.69
C THR A 53 -3.22 -3.77 -14.70
N ARG A 54 -3.26 -2.86 -15.66
CA ARG A 54 -2.29 -1.76 -15.83
C ARG A 54 -2.87 -0.40 -15.48
N HIS A 55 -4.13 -0.18 -15.85
CA HIS A 55 -4.88 1.03 -15.50
C HIS A 55 -6.12 0.63 -14.71
N LEU A 56 -6.30 1.23 -13.54
CA LEU A 56 -7.43 0.98 -12.65
C LEU A 56 -8.15 2.29 -12.33
N LEU A 57 -9.41 2.39 -12.74
CA LEU A 57 -10.23 3.57 -12.54
C LEU A 57 -11.34 3.26 -11.53
N LEU A 58 -11.20 3.78 -10.32
CA LEU A 58 -12.11 3.57 -9.17
C LEU A 58 -12.82 4.86 -8.74
N ALA A 59 -12.71 5.93 -9.52
CA ALA A 59 -13.30 7.21 -9.16
C ALA A 59 -14.84 7.16 -9.04
N ASN A 60 -15.38 8.04 -8.19
CA ASN A 60 -16.82 8.18 -7.99
C ASN A 60 -17.49 6.87 -7.54
N ASN A 61 -16.98 6.29 -6.46
CA ASN A 61 -17.55 5.12 -5.80
C ASN A 61 -17.79 5.42 -4.31
N SER A 62 -18.12 4.39 -3.53
CA SER A 62 -18.37 4.47 -2.08
C SER A 62 -17.25 3.82 -1.25
N LEU A 63 -16.03 3.79 -1.79
CA LEU A 63 -14.89 3.21 -1.12
C LEU A 63 -14.46 4.06 0.08
N ARG A 64 -14.21 3.43 1.23
CA ARG A 64 -13.80 4.11 2.47
C ARG A 64 -12.39 3.76 2.90
N SER A 65 -11.90 2.60 2.50
CA SER A 65 -10.55 2.10 2.83
C SER A 65 -10.05 1.18 1.73
N VAL A 66 -8.75 0.91 1.76
CA VAL A 66 -8.09 -0.06 0.90
C VAL A 66 -7.35 -1.05 1.79
N PRO A 67 -7.59 -2.36 1.66
CA PRO A 67 -6.87 -3.36 2.43
C PRO A 67 -5.36 -3.27 2.19
N PRO A 68 -4.53 -3.53 3.20
CA PRO A 68 -3.09 -3.67 3.01
C PRO A 68 -2.79 -4.75 1.96
N GLY A 69 -1.84 -4.47 1.05
CA GLY A 69 -1.47 -5.42 -0.01
C GLY A 69 -2.44 -5.52 -1.19
N ALA A 70 -3.51 -4.72 -1.23
CA ALA A 70 -4.56 -4.82 -2.24
C ALA A 70 -4.07 -4.73 -3.70
N PHE A 71 -2.93 -4.09 -3.93
CA PHE A 71 -2.34 -3.92 -5.27
C PHE A 71 -1.04 -4.72 -5.46
N ASP A 72 -0.60 -5.50 -4.47
CA ASP A 72 0.69 -6.20 -4.50
C ASP A 72 0.72 -7.29 -5.57
N HIS A 73 -0.45 -7.87 -5.88
CA HIS A 73 -0.61 -8.86 -6.96
C HIS A 73 -0.74 -8.23 -8.36
N LEU A 74 -0.64 -6.90 -8.48
CA LEU A 74 -0.74 -6.14 -9.73
C LEU A 74 0.61 -5.53 -10.12
N PRO A 75 1.59 -6.31 -10.56
CA PRO A 75 2.95 -5.83 -10.80
C PRO A 75 3.05 -4.80 -11.93
N GLN A 76 2.06 -4.80 -12.83
CA GLN A 76 2.01 -3.89 -13.98
C GLN A 76 1.15 -2.64 -13.74
N LEU A 77 0.58 -2.45 -12.55
CA LEU A 77 -0.28 -1.32 -12.26
C LEU A 77 0.51 0.00 -12.34
N GLN A 78 0.15 0.84 -13.31
CA GLN A 78 0.80 2.13 -13.60
C GLN A 78 -0.11 3.32 -13.32
N MET A 79 -1.41 3.18 -13.59
CA MET A 79 -2.38 4.25 -13.37
C MET A 79 -3.44 3.80 -12.39
N LEU A 80 -3.63 4.58 -11.33
CA LEU A 80 -4.66 4.36 -10.32
C LEU A 80 -5.43 5.67 -10.09
N ASN A 81 -6.73 5.68 -10.40
CA ASN A 81 -7.60 6.80 -10.10
C ASN A 81 -8.61 6.40 -9.00
N VAL A 82 -8.44 6.97 -7.82
CA VAL A 82 -9.26 6.71 -6.62
C VAL A 82 -9.99 7.96 -6.12
N THR A 83 -10.03 9.02 -6.92
CA THR A 83 -10.67 10.28 -6.56
C THR A 83 -12.17 10.14 -6.34
N GLN A 84 -12.81 11.13 -5.72
CA GLN A 84 -14.26 11.15 -5.51
C GLN A 84 -14.82 9.90 -4.79
N ASN A 85 -14.12 9.43 -3.78
CA ASN A 85 -14.58 8.41 -2.86
C ASN A 85 -14.63 8.96 -1.44
N PRO A 86 -15.55 8.50 -0.58
CA PRO A 86 -15.67 8.96 0.80
C PRO A 86 -14.62 8.30 1.71
N TRP A 87 -13.34 8.61 1.46
CA TRP A 87 -12.22 8.02 2.18
C TRP A 87 -12.24 8.30 3.67
N HIS A 88 -12.18 7.26 4.47
CA HIS A 88 -11.99 7.36 5.91
C HIS A 88 -10.50 7.46 6.24
N CYS A 89 -10.01 8.69 6.43
CA CYS A 89 -8.59 8.95 6.66
C CYS A 89 -8.17 8.56 8.07
N GLY A 90 -7.88 7.32 8.24
CA GLY A 90 -7.35 6.66 9.42
C GLY A 90 -6.41 5.54 8.97
N CYS A 91 -6.11 4.63 9.89
CA CYS A 91 -5.18 3.51 9.67
C CYS A 91 -5.44 2.67 8.41
N GLY A 92 -6.71 2.54 8.01
CA GLY A 92 -7.08 1.81 6.80
C GLY A 92 -6.62 2.44 5.48
N LEU A 93 -6.09 3.68 5.51
CA LEU A 93 -5.56 4.34 4.31
C LEU A 93 -4.04 4.45 4.26
N THR A 94 -3.34 3.99 5.29
CA THR A 94 -1.86 4.05 5.31
C THR A 94 -1.25 3.35 4.11
N TYR A 95 -1.76 2.17 3.74
CA TYR A 95 -1.30 1.43 2.57
C TYR A 95 -1.50 2.23 1.28
N LEU A 96 -2.73 2.73 1.04
CA LEU A 96 -3.05 3.52 -0.14
C LEU A 96 -2.19 4.78 -0.22
N ARG A 97 -2.00 5.49 0.91
CA ARG A 97 -1.16 6.69 0.96
C ARG A 97 0.26 6.39 0.54
N LEU A 98 0.90 5.36 1.13
CA LEU A 98 2.27 4.98 0.81
C LEU A 98 2.40 4.53 -0.65
N TRP A 99 1.43 3.76 -1.15
CA TRP A 99 1.41 3.32 -2.55
C TRP A 99 1.32 4.51 -3.52
N LEU A 100 0.45 5.49 -3.24
CA LEU A 100 0.31 6.69 -4.06
C LEU A 100 1.54 7.60 -3.96
N GLU A 101 2.14 7.71 -2.79
CA GLU A 101 3.36 8.50 -2.57
C GLU A 101 4.52 7.98 -3.44
N ASP A 102 4.64 6.66 -3.55
CA ASP A 102 5.67 6.00 -4.35
C ASP A 102 5.39 6.03 -5.87
N ARG A 103 4.12 5.89 -6.28
CA ARG A 103 3.78 5.61 -7.68
C ARG A 103 2.97 6.67 -8.40
N ALA A 104 2.21 7.48 -7.68
CA ALA A 104 1.30 8.46 -8.25
C ALA A 104 1.11 9.68 -7.32
N PRO A 105 2.17 10.44 -7.03
CA PRO A 105 2.13 11.55 -6.07
C PRO A 105 1.13 12.65 -6.48
N GLU A 106 0.89 12.85 -7.76
CA GLU A 106 -0.13 13.78 -8.25
C GLU A 106 -1.55 13.34 -7.88
N THR A 107 -1.83 12.04 -7.87
CA THR A 107 -3.12 11.50 -7.45
C THR A 107 -3.29 11.64 -5.93
N LEU A 108 -2.24 11.46 -5.16
CA LEU A 108 -2.25 11.64 -3.70
C LEU A 108 -2.74 13.03 -3.29
N LEU A 109 -2.38 14.06 -4.06
CA LEU A 109 -2.81 15.45 -3.83
C LEU A 109 -4.27 15.72 -4.23
N GLN A 110 -4.95 14.75 -4.84
CA GLN A 110 -6.35 14.87 -5.27
C GLN A 110 -7.30 14.03 -4.40
N VAL A 111 -6.76 13.14 -3.57
CA VAL A 111 -7.56 12.28 -2.69
C VAL A 111 -8.00 13.04 -1.45
N GLN A 112 -9.31 13.20 -1.29
CA GLN A 112 -9.93 13.98 -0.24
C GLN A 112 -10.48 13.06 0.86
N CYS A 113 -10.22 13.40 2.12
CA CYS A 113 -10.75 12.69 3.27
C CYS A 113 -12.22 13.07 3.51
N ALA A 114 -13.07 12.10 3.83
CA ALA A 114 -14.48 12.31 4.14
C ALA A 114 -14.85 11.74 5.52
N SER A 115 -13.89 11.68 6.44
CA SER A 115 -14.14 11.19 7.81
C SER A 115 -14.99 12.19 8.62
N ARG A 116 -15.92 11.67 9.42
CA ARG A 116 -16.72 12.48 10.34
C ARG A 116 -15.90 13.12 11.46
N ASP A 117 -14.74 12.53 11.74
CA ASP A 117 -13.87 12.91 12.87
C ASP A 117 -12.90 14.04 12.49
N VAL A 118 -12.88 14.46 11.22
CA VAL A 118 -12.04 15.54 10.74
C VAL A 118 -12.89 16.77 10.44
N PRO A 119 -12.59 17.95 11.03
CA PRO A 119 -13.34 19.17 10.78
C PRO A 119 -13.20 19.61 9.31
N LYS A 120 -14.26 20.20 8.76
CA LYS A 120 -14.23 20.81 7.44
C LYS A 120 -13.39 22.12 7.46
N PRO A 121 -12.63 22.44 6.40
CA PRO A 121 -12.50 21.71 5.13
C PRO A 121 -11.72 20.40 5.30
N TRP A 122 -12.19 19.35 4.65
CA TRP A 122 -11.55 18.04 4.73
C TRP A 122 -10.16 18.08 4.10
N PRO A 123 -9.12 17.61 4.79
CA PRO A 123 -7.77 17.62 4.28
C PRO A 123 -7.59 16.66 3.10
N LEU A 124 -6.62 16.95 2.27
CA LEU A 124 -6.15 16.02 1.25
C LEU A 124 -5.28 14.94 1.91
N LEU A 125 -5.35 13.73 1.40
CA LEU A 125 -4.58 12.61 1.95
C LEU A 125 -3.06 12.90 1.95
N GLY A 126 -2.56 13.61 0.95
CA GLY A 126 -1.17 14.03 0.87
C GLY A 126 -0.73 15.07 1.91
N GLN A 127 -1.67 15.76 2.55
CA GLN A 127 -1.38 16.73 3.61
C GLN A 127 -1.32 16.07 5.00
N LEU A 128 -1.84 14.86 5.14
CA LEU A 128 -1.85 14.14 6.40
C LEU A 128 -0.52 13.42 6.62
N THR A 129 0.04 13.61 7.81
CA THR A 129 1.22 12.84 8.25
C THR A 129 0.80 11.44 8.68
N GLY A 130 1.74 10.51 8.73
CA GLY A 130 1.48 9.16 9.25
C GLY A 130 0.98 9.14 10.71
N TYR A 131 1.31 10.18 11.49
CA TYR A 131 0.83 10.38 12.86
C TYR A 131 -0.66 10.77 12.88
N GLU A 132 -1.09 11.67 11.99
CA GLU A 132 -2.47 12.13 11.88
C GLU A 132 -3.42 11.05 11.34
N LEU A 133 -2.90 10.09 10.58
CA LEU A 133 -3.62 8.89 10.19
C LEU A 133 -3.85 7.92 11.38
N GLY A 134 -3.53 8.36 12.61
CA GLY A 134 -3.90 7.66 13.82
C GLY A 134 -2.87 6.69 14.35
N GLY A 135 -1.56 6.97 14.14
CA GLY A 135 -0.48 6.18 14.74
C GLY A 135 -0.69 4.68 14.55
N CYS A 136 -1.04 4.28 13.31
CA CYS A 136 -1.53 2.95 12.98
C CYS A 136 -0.51 1.89 13.36
N GLY A 137 -0.64 1.47 14.61
CA GLY A 137 -0.31 0.16 15.11
C GLY A 137 0.95 -0.57 14.66
N TRP A 138 1.90 0.04 13.97
CA TRP A 138 3.26 -0.25 14.30
C TRP A 138 3.53 0.48 15.61
N ARG A 139 2.94 -0.01 16.70
CA ARG A 139 3.73 0.01 17.91
C ARG A 139 5.02 -0.72 17.49
N VAL A 140 5.98 0.00 16.94
CA VAL A 140 7.32 -0.22 17.36
C VAL A 140 7.13 -0.19 18.87
N ARG A 141 6.92 -1.34 19.48
CA ARG A 141 7.33 -1.52 20.86
C ARG A 141 8.72 -0.94 20.78
N THR A 142 8.83 0.31 21.19
CA THR A 142 10.12 0.83 21.51
C THR A 142 10.60 -0.17 22.54
N LEU A 143 11.42 -1.11 22.11
CA LEU A 143 12.14 -2.05 22.99
C LEU A 143 12.88 -1.26 24.07
N TRP A 144 12.89 0.06 23.95
CA TRP A 144 13.41 1.09 24.84
C TRP A 144 12.47 1.50 25.98
N ALA A 145 11.19 1.11 25.95
CA ALA A 145 10.20 1.42 26.99
C ALA A 145 9.73 0.19 27.75
N SER A 146 10.51 -0.91 27.75
CA SER A 146 10.30 -1.97 28.72
C SER A 146 10.88 -1.50 30.06
N PRO A 147 10.13 -1.61 31.18
CA PRO A 147 10.66 -1.31 32.53
C PRO A 147 11.82 -2.24 32.94
N GLY A 148 12.30 -3.09 32.04
CA GLY A 148 13.44 -4.00 32.23
C GLY A 148 14.79 -3.48 31.74
N LEU A 149 14.85 -2.27 31.15
CA LEU A 149 16.11 -1.75 30.57
C LEU A 149 17.20 -1.45 31.62
N HIS A 150 16.84 -1.37 32.91
CA HIS A 150 17.84 -1.27 33.98
C HIS A 150 18.77 -2.48 34.04
N TRP A 151 18.30 -3.66 33.64
CA TRP A 151 19.09 -4.88 33.63
C TRP A 151 20.12 -4.92 32.49
N ASP A 152 19.80 -4.31 31.36
CA ASP A 152 20.69 -4.26 30.19
C ASP A 152 21.88 -3.35 30.47
N TRP A 153 21.70 -2.22 31.14
CA TRP A 153 22.80 -1.36 31.59
C TRP A 153 23.63 -2.01 32.66
N ALA A 154 23.04 -2.77 33.56
CA ALA A 154 23.76 -3.53 34.56
C ALA A 154 24.62 -4.63 33.91
N LEU A 155 24.11 -5.35 32.92
CA LEU A 155 24.85 -6.35 32.15
C LEU A 155 26.02 -5.73 31.38
N VAL A 156 25.82 -4.58 30.73
CA VAL A 156 26.88 -3.85 30.04
C VAL A 156 27.94 -3.39 31.04
N ALA A 157 27.54 -2.85 32.18
CA ALA A 157 28.47 -2.42 33.23
C ALA A 157 29.28 -3.58 33.81
N VAL A 158 28.66 -4.74 34.06
CA VAL A 158 29.35 -5.94 34.54
C VAL A 158 30.32 -6.48 33.48
N ALA A 159 29.91 -6.49 32.21
CA ALA A 159 30.78 -6.93 31.12
C ALA A 159 31.99 -6.03 30.92
N THR A 160 31.80 -4.70 31.01
CA THR A 160 32.93 -3.74 30.88
C THR A 160 33.87 -3.80 32.06
N LEU A 161 33.37 -3.95 33.29
CA LEU A 161 34.23 -4.15 34.49
C LEU A 161 34.99 -5.47 34.41
N GLY A 162 34.37 -6.55 33.99
CA GLY A 162 35.00 -7.84 33.78
C GLY A 162 36.13 -7.78 32.76
N LEU A 163 35.92 -7.10 31.64
CA LEU A 163 36.94 -6.91 30.61
C LEU A 163 38.13 -6.07 31.12
N ALA A 164 37.84 -4.99 31.86
CA ALA A 164 38.88 -4.14 32.44
C ALA A 164 39.76 -4.89 33.46
N LEU A 165 39.15 -5.73 34.31
CA LEU A 165 39.85 -6.59 35.24
C LEU A 165 40.75 -7.62 34.53
N LEU A 166 40.23 -8.24 33.46
CA LEU A 166 41.00 -9.20 32.66
C LEU A 166 42.21 -8.55 32.00
N VAL A 167 42.04 -7.37 31.39
CA VAL A 167 43.15 -6.61 30.81
C VAL A 167 44.17 -6.20 31.90
N GLY A 168 43.69 -5.75 33.04
CA GLY A 168 44.57 -5.40 34.16
C GLY A 168 45.41 -6.59 34.66
N LEU A 169 44.79 -7.77 34.79
CA LEU A 169 45.51 -9.00 35.19
C LEU A 169 46.52 -9.44 34.13
N LEU A 170 46.20 -9.32 32.85
CA LEU A 170 47.11 -9.62 31.75
C LEU A 170 48.30 -8.65 31.74
N CYS A 171 48.10 -7.36 32.00
CA CYS A 171 49.17 -6.39 32.09
C CYS A 171 50.11 -6.65 33.28
N LEU A 172 49.59 -7.13 34.42
CA LEU A 172 50.39 -7.47 35.60
C LEU A 172 51.16 -8.80 35.42
N SER A 173 50.67 -9.70 34.56
CA SER A 173 51.35 -10.99 34.29
C SER A 173 52.43 -10.89 33.21
N VAL A 174 52.56 -9.75 32.53
CA VAL A 174 53.63 -9.45 31.59
C VAL A 174 54.72 -8.63 32.34
N GLU A 175 55.30 -9.20 33.42
CA GLU A 175 56.56 -8.68 33.93
C GLU A 175 57.69 -9.05 32.96
N PRO A 176 58.55 -8.12 32.56
CA PRO A 176 59.71 -8.48 31.76
C PRO A 176 60.64 -9.34 32.60
N LEU A 177 60.86 -10.54 32.09
CA LEU A 177 61.97 -11.38 32.60
C LEU A 177 63.31 -10.58 32.50
N PRO A 178 64.12 -10.63 33.49
CA PRO A 178 65.42 -9.90 33.54
C PRO A 178 66.39 -10.36 32.47
#